data_52a243cf0da5bb60e4eda4b7222be6f7
#
_entry.id   52a243cf0da5bb60e4eda4b7222be6f7
#
_cell.length_a   1.000
_cell.length_b   1.000
_cell.length_c   1.000
_cell.angle_alpha   90.00
_cell.angle_beta   90.00
_cell.angle_gamma   90.00
#
_symmetry.space_group_name_H-M   'P 1'
#
loop_
_entity.id
_entity.type
_entity.pdbx_description
1 polymer ?
#
loop_
_entity_poly.entity_id
_entity_poly.type
_entity_poly.pdbx_seq_one_letter_code
_entity_poly.pdbx_strand_id
1 'polypeptide(L)' 'LVEVEFANNINETELNEIENIHSIEKISDTNFILHGKESTQLRKNIFAFAVAKNNPLLTLKQETRSLEDIFHQLTQQK' A
#
# COMPACT_ATOMS: atom_id res chain seq x y z
N LEU A 1 6.66 -1.33 2.44
CA LEU A 1 5.53 -0.72 1.74
C LEU A 1 4.60 -1.78 1.17
N VAL A 2 3.34 -1.41 1.03
CA VAL A 2 2.30 -2.33 0.63
C VAL A 2 1.55 -1.74 -0.55
N GLU A 3 1.47 -2.50 -1.63
CA GLU A 3 0.63 -2.14 -2.77
C GLU A 3 -0.75 -2.75 -2.58
N VAL A 4 -1.79 -1.94 -2.73
CA VAL A 4 -3.16 -2.40 -2.54
C VAL A 4 -4.03 -1.94 -3.71
N GLU A 5 -4.89 -2.83 -4.17
CA GLU A 5 -5.88 -2.51 -5.19
C GLU A 5 -7.25 -2.92 -4.68
N PHE A 6 -8.18 -1.96 -4.70
CA PHE A 6 -9.57 -2.19 -4.31
C PHE A 6 -10.44 -2.48 -5.53
N ALA A 7 -11.54 -3.17 -5.30
CA ALA A 7 -12.48 -3.46 -6.38
C ALA A 7 -13.22 -2.23 -6.86
N ASN A 8 -13.45 -1.27 -5.97
CA ASN A 8 -14.19 -0.05 -6.26
C ASN A 8 -13.34 1.17 -5.93
N ASN A 9 -13.71 2.31 -6.51
CA ASN A 9 -13.02 3.56 -6.25
C ASN A 9 -13.07 3.91 -4.77
N ILE A 10 -11.98 4.50 -4.28
CA ILE A 10 -11.90 4.89 -2.89
C ILE A 10 -11.12 6.20 -2.81
N ASN A 11 -11.51 7.04 -1.84
CA ASN A 11 -10.84 8.32 -1.62
C ASN A 11 -9.58 8.12 -0.79
N GLU A 12 -8.53 8.84 -1.20
CA GLU A 12 -7.28 8.86 -0.46
C GLU A 12 -7.51 9.31 0.98
N THR A 13 -8.46 10.24 1.19
CA THR A 13 -8.80 10.73 2.51
C THR A 13 -9.28 9.60 3.42
N GLU A 14 -10.06 8.66 2.88
CA GLU A 14 -10.52 7.52 3.64
C GLU A 14 -9.39 6.60 4.07
N LEU A 15 -8.37 6.49 3.25
CA LEU A 15 -7.20 5.66 3.56
C LEU A 15 -6.42 6.20 4.77
N ASN A 16 -6.53 7.48 5.04
CA ASN A 16 -5.87 8.08 6.21
C ASN A 16 -6.48 7.57 7.53
N GLU A 17 -7.63 6.94 7.49
CA GLU A 17 -8.23 6.34 8.68
C GLU A 17 -7.52 5.06 9.09
N ILE A 18 -6.74 4.48 8.20
CA ILE A 18 -5.99 3.26 8.50
C ILE A 18 -4.81 3.61 9.40
N GLU A 19 -4.67 2.91 10.51
CA GLU A 19 -3.57 3.13 11.44
C GLU A 19 -2.25 2.63 10.88
N ASN A 20 -1.15 3.19 11.37
CA ASN A 20 0.21 2.82 11.02
C ASN A 20 0.62 3.20 9.60
N ILE A 21 -0.09 4.12 8.98
CA ILE A 21 0.30 4.65 7.67
C ILE A 21 1.12 5.92 7.84
N HIS A 22 2.27 5.96 7.18
CA HIS A 22 3.11 7.15 7.11
C HIS A 22 2.74 8.02 5.92
N SER A 23 2.56 7.38 4.77
CA SER A 23 2.24 8.12 3.56
C SER A 23 1.50 7.21 2.59
N ILE A 24 0.86 7.83 1.62
CA ILE A 24 0.04 7.15 0.63
C ILE A 24 0.44 7.66 -0.74
N GLU A 25 0.72 6.74 -1.67
CA GLU A 25 0.93 7.08 -3.07
C GLU A 25 -0.28 6.60 -3.88
N LYS A 26 -0.92 7.50 -4.58
CA LYS A 26 -2.05 7.14 -5.43
C LYS A 26 -1.55 6.78 -6.82
N ILE A 27 -1.83 5.55 -7.24
CA ILE A 27 -1.51 5.08 -8.59
C ILE A 27 -2.70 5.30 -9.50
N SER A 28 -3.90 4.94 -9.02
CA SER A 28 -5.16 5.14 -9.74
C SER A 28 -6.27 5.28 -8.72
N ASP A 29 -7.52 5.38 -9.18
CA ASP A 29 -8.66 5.53 -8.29
C ASP A 29 -8.87 4.33 -7.37
N THR A 30 -8.29 3.19 -7.73
CA THR A 30 -8.44 1.96 -6.96
C THR A 30 -7.11 1.40 -6.46
N ASN A 31 -5.99 1.90 -6.97
CA ASN A 31 -4.67 1.32 -6.69
C ASN A 31 -3.81 2.34 -5.95
N PHE A 32 -3.25 1.92 -4.82
CA PHE A 32 -2.45 2.78 -3.94
C PHE A 32 -1.24 2.03 -3.41
N ILE A 33 -0.20 2.77 -3.08
CA ILE A 33 0.95 2.23 -2.37
C ILE A 33 0.98 2.90 -1.00
N LEU A 34 0.93 2.08 0.05
CA LEU A 34 0.86 2.55 1.42
C LEU A 34 2.18 2.29 2.12
N HIS A 35 2.72 3.32 2.74
CA HIS A 35 3.97 3.25 3.49
C HIS A 35 3.65 3.26 4.98
N GLY A 36 4.17 2.29 5.70
CA GLY A 36 3.94 2.19 7.14
C GLY A 36 5.12 1.56 7.85
N LYS A 37 5.12 1.64 9.18
CA LYS A 37 6.22 1.16 10.00
C LYS A 37 6.32 -0.36 10.01
N GLU A 38 5.19 -1.01 10.16
CA GLU A 38 5.16 -2.46 10.31
C GLU A 38 4.20 -3.05 9.29
N SER A 39 4.77 -3.77 8.31
CA SER A 39 4.01 -4.27 7.18
C SER A 39 2.93 -5.27 7.60
N THR A 40 3.22 -6.13 8.57
CA THR A 40 2.25 -7.14 9.00
C THR A 40 1.01 -6.48 9.62
N GLN A 41 1.21 -5.52 10.51
CA GLN A 41 0.10 -4.82 11.14
C GLN A 41 -0.63 -3.95 10.12
N LEU A 42 0.12 -3.33 9.22
CA LEU A 42 -0.47 -2.51 8.17
C LEU A 42 -1.39 -3.33 7.28
N ARG A 43 -0.95 -4.54 6.88
CA ARG A 43 -1.79 -5.41 6.05
C ARG A 43 -3.08 -5.79 6.76
N LYS A 44 -3.01 -6.10 8.05
CA LYS A 44 -4.19 -6.41 8.84
C LYS A 44 -5.15 -5.23 8.90
N ASN A 45 -4.61 -4.05 9.08
CA ASN A 45 -5.41 -2.83 9.15
C ASN A 45 -6.07 -2.53 7.81
N ILE A 46 -5.35 -2.75 6.72
CA ILE A 46 -5.89 -2.56 5.37
C ILE A 46 -7.04 -3.53 5.11
N PHE A 47 -6.85 -4.79 5.49
CA PHE A 47 -7.88 -5.80 5.32
C PHE A 47 -9.14 -5.44 6.10
N ALA A 48 -8.97 -5.04 7.36
CA ALA A 48 -10.10 -4.63 8.19
C ALA A 48 -10.81 -3.41 7.60
N PHE A 49 -10.04 -2.47 7.07
CA PHE A 49 -10.58 -1.28 6.42
C PHE A 49 -11.43 -1.66 5.20
N ALA A 50 -10.91 -2.57 4.37
CA ALA A 50 -11.64 -3.01 3.18
C ALA A 50 -12.97 -3.67 3.55
N VAL A 51 -12.97 -4.47 4.60
CA VAL A 51 -14.19 -5.10 5.10
C VAL A 51 -15.17 -4.04 5.62
N ALA A 52 -14.66 -3.08 6.39
CA ALA A 52 -15.49 -2.02 6.97
C ALA A 52 -16.12 -1.15 5.89
N LYS A 53 -15.42 -0.90 4.81
CA LYS A 53 -15.93 -0.08 3.70
C LYS A 53 -16.68 -0.92 2.66
N ASN A 54 -16.77 -2.22 2.88
CA ASN A 54 -17.42 -3.12 1.94
C ASN A 54 -16.83 -2.99 0.54
N ASN A 55 -15.51 -2.86 0.47
CA ASN A 55 -14.77 -2.67 -0.78
C ASN A 55 -13.68 -3.73 -0.88
N PRO A 56 -13.95 -4.85 -1.53
CA PRO A 56 -13.01 -5.98 -1.56
C PRO A 56 -11.64 -5.61 -2.12
N LEU A 57 -10.62 -6.25 -1.60
CA LEU A 57 -9.27 -6.10 -2.11
C LEU A 57 -9.06 -7.06 -3.28
N LEU A 58 -8.57 -6.52 -4.39
CA LEU A 58 -8.20 -7.33 -5.54
C LEU A 58 -6.73 -7.73 -5.46
N THR A 59 -5.91 -6.86 -4.91
CA THR A 59 -4.48 -7.09 -4.75
C THR A 59 -4.02 -6.54 -3.42
N LEU A 60 -3.17 -7.31 -2.75
CA LEU A 60 -2.51 -6.87 -1.53
C LEU A 60 -1.10 -7.46 -1.54
N LYS A 61 -0.13 -6.68 -1.95
CA LYS A 61 1.25 -7.11 -2.05
C LYS A 61 2.12 -6.34 -1.07
N GLN A 62 2.90 -7.09 -0.30
CA GLN A 62 3.93 -6.48 0.52
C GLN A 62 5.20 -6.40 -0.29
N GLU A 63 5.70 -5.19 -0.48
CA GLU A 63 6.96 -4.97 -1.18
C GLU A 63 8.01 -4.51 -0.19
N THR A 64 9.18 -5.10 -0.30
CA THR A 64 10.34 -4.70 0.48
C THR A 64 11.30 -4.01 -0.45
N ARG A 65 11.42 -2.70 -0.29
CA ARG A 65 12.40 -1.92 -1.05
C ARG A 65 13.44 -1.42 -0.08
N SER A 66 14.63 -1.95 -0.22
CA SER A 66 15.76 -1.55 0.61
C SER A 66 16.69 -0.67 -0.21
N LEU A 67 17.61 -0.01 0.48
CA LEU A 67 18.65 0.73 -0.21
C LEU A 67 19.48 -0.16 -1.12
N GLU A 68 19.63 -1.41 -0.75
CA GLU A 68 20.37 -2.36 -1.56
C GLU A 68 19.70 -2.57 -2.91
N ASP A 69 18.39 -2.70 -2.93
CA ASP A 69 17.64 -2.85 -4.19
C ASP A 69 17.81 -1.63 -5.07
N ILE A 70 17.81 -0.45 -4.48
CA ILE A 70 18.01 0.79 -5.22
C ILE A 70 19.39 0.82 -5.82
N PHE A 71 20.42 0.42 -5.08
CA PHE A 71 21.77 0.36 -5.58
C PHE A 71 21.92 -0.62 -6.73
N HIS A 72 21.28 -1.77 -6.62
CA HIS A 72 21.29 -2.76 -7.69
C HIS A 72 20.70 -2.21 -8.97
N GLN A 73 19.60 -1.52 -8.86
CA GLN A 73 18.96 -0.92 -10.03
C GLN A 73 19.86 0.12 -10.69
N LEU A 74 20.50 0.94 -9.89
CA LEU A 74 21.41 1.95 -10.42
C LEU A 74 22.61 1.31 -11.11
N THR A 75 23.11 0.22 -10.55
CA THR A 75 24.25 -0.50 -11.13
C THR A 75 23.88 -1.13 -12.45
N GLN A 76 22.69 -1.63 -12.58
CA GLN A 76 22.24 -2.29 -13.80
C GLN A 76 21.98 -1.33 -14.94
N GLN A 77 21.84 -0.06 -14.66
CA GLN A 77 21.55 0.96 -15.66
C GLN A 77 22.79 1.44 -16.41
N LYS A 78 23.91 0.92 -16.12
CA LYS A 78 25.14 1.34 -16.82
C LYS A 78 25.12 1.04 -18.30
#